data_ad3d3252fcac143e811621812c6692b3
#
_entry.id   ad3d3252fcac143e811621812c6692b3
#
_cell.length_a   1.000
_cell.length_b   1.000
_cell.length_c   1.000
_cell.angle_alpha   90.00
_cell.angle_beta   90.00
_cell.angle_gamma   90.00
#
_symmetry.space_group_name_H-M   'P 1'
#
loop_
_entity.id
_entity.type
_entity.pdbx_description
1 polymer ?
#
loop_
_entity_poly.entity_id
_entity_poly.type
_entity_poly.pdbx_seq_one_letter_code
_entity_poly.pdbx_strand_id
1 'polypeptide(L)'
;MKFASSENVDVKKNIIIFIIISLILFFIDRSDNKYFKTTRSAINDGIIYTTVVLKSPFNFISDTVSSFNNFFVDEKIIAKNKLLDLENEVTKLKNEKITLLLQLENLKKITGEENYKFETIKTKVLSYKSNILSESIIINKGSRHGVSSGDPIIKNNMLVGKITDVNFNSSYGVLITNINSRVPVRIGQKNYNAIAVGNPSNANTINLDFLPKEYSLNEDDYVYTTSIDNIMPDGILVGQIKKDKQDKFYLKPMYDFNQMDYLTIVKMGK
;
A
#
# COMPACT_ATOMS: atom_id res chain seq x y z
N MET A 1 3.58 -5.90 81.57
CA MET A 1 3.97 -4.93 80.56
C MET A 1 5.02 -5.54 79.62
N LYS A 2 4.62 -6.44 78.66
CA LYS A 2 5.51 -7.09 77.71
C LYS A 2 4.67 -7.71 76.57
N PHE A 3 4.01 -6.92 75.77
CA PHE A 3 3.27 -7.44 74.61
C PHE A 3 3.38 -6.57 73.34
N ALA A 4 4.27 -5.56 73.29
CA ALA A 4 4.34 -4.65 72.18
C ALA A 4 5.57 -4.81 71.22
N SER A 5 6.40 -5.86 71.38
CA SER A 5 7.65 -5.98 70.64
C SER A 5 7.66 -7.06 69.56
N SER A 6 6.68 -8.00 69.56
CA SER A 6 6.68 -9.09 68.54
C SER A 6 6.01 -8.70 67.19
N GLU A 7 4.99 -7.89 67.21
CA GLU A 7 4.28 -7.49 65.98
C GLU A 7 5.12 -6.64 65.01
N ASN A 8 5.99 -5.76 65.54
CA ASN A 8 6.84 -4.91 64.70
C ASN A 8 7.98 -5.66 64.01
N VAL A 9 8.37 -6.82 64.48
CA VAL A 9 9.42 -7.65 63.87
C VAL A 9 8.88 -8.43 62.68
N ASP A 10 7.64 -8.93 62.77
CA ASP A 10 7.02 -9.69 61.69
C ASP A 10 6.63 -8.79 60.49
N VAL A 11 6.19 -7.57 60.74
CA VAL A 11 5.90 -6.59 59.70
C VAL A 11 7.18 -6.19 58.92
N LYS A 12 8.27 -5.93 59.63
CA LYS A 12 9.57 -5.61 59.00
C LYS A 12 10.11 -6.80 58.20
N LYS A 13 9.96 -8.02 58.68
CA LYS A 13 10.39 -9.24 58.00
C LYS A 13 9.60 -9.47 56.71
N ASN A 14 8.30 -9.24 56.72
CA ASN A 14 7.45 -9.33 55.55
C ASN A 14 7.78 -8.26 54.50
N ILE A 15 8.06 -7.03 54.91
CA ILE A 15 8.47 -5.94 53.98
C ILE A 15 9.79 -6.28 53.29
N ILE A 16 10.77 -6.84 54.04
CA ILE A 16 12.06 -7.24 53.47
C ILE A 16 11.87 -8.38 52.45
N ILE A 17 10.98 -9.35 52.72
CA ILE A 17 10.66 -10.43 51.80
C ILE A 17 10.04 -9.86 50.48
N PHE A 18 9.12 -8.90 50.58
CA PHE A 18 8.53 -8.25 49.40
C PHE A 18 9.54 -7.47 48.57
N ILE A 19 10.48 -6.79 49.23
CA ILE A 19 11.56 -6.07 48.54
C ILE A 19 12.48 -7.06 47.79
N ILE A 20 12.83 -8.19 48.41
CA ILE A 20 13.66 -9.23 47.81
C ILE A 20 12.95 -9.85 46.60
N ILE A 21 11.66 -10.17 46.70
CA ILE A 21 10.86 -10.70 45.60
C ILE A 21 10.76 -9.71 44.43
N SER A 22 10.54 -8.41 44.73
CA SER A 22 10.51 -7.34 43.73
C SER A 22 11.86 -7.23 43.01
N LEU A 23 12.97 -7.35 43.75
CA LEU A 23 14.31 -7.25 43.17
C LEU A 23 14.64 -8.49 42.30
N ILE A 24 14.20 -9.65 42.67
CA ILE A 24 14.32 -10.89 41.90
C ILE A 24 13.50 -10.77 40.61
N LEU A 25 12.26 -10.29 40.68
CA LEU A 25 11.41 -10.06 39.50
C LEU A 25 12.02 -9.03 38.58
N PHE A 26 12.63 -7.97 39.08
CA PHE A 26 13.33 -6.96 38.28
C PHE A 26 14.56 -7.52 37.54
N PHE A 27 15.32 -8.41 38.20
CA PHE A 27 16.46 -9.07 37.55
C PHE A 27 16.03 -10.11 36.54
N ILE A 28 14.91 -10.80 36.74
CA ILE A 28 14.33 -11.73 35.78
C ILE A 28 13.81 -11.00 34.54
N ASP A 29 13.24 -9.81 34.71
CA ASP A 29 12.72 -8.99 33.56
C ASP A 29 13.85 -8.46 32.64
N ARG A 30 15.08 -8.35 33.16
CA ARG A 30 16.24 -7.89 32.40
C ARG A 30 16.98 -8.99 31.61
N SER A 31 16.59 -10.27 31.80
CA SER A 31 17.23 -11.41 31.15
C SER A 31 16.51 -11.79 29.88
N ASP A 32 17.14 -11.59 28.72
CA ASP A 32 16.66 -11.89 27.37
C ASP A 32 16.56 -13.39 27.03
N ASN A 33 16.19 -14.23 27.99
CA ASN A 33 16.19 -15.68 27.79
C ASN A 33 14.84 -16.19 27.28
N LYS A 34 14.88 -16.92 26.15
CA LYS A 34 13.75 -17.43 25.35
C LYS A 34 12.70 -18.27 26.15
N TYR A 35 13.10 -18.79 27.34
CA TYR A 35 12.23 -19.56 28.22
C TYR A 35 11.24 -18.73 29.04
N PHE A 36 11.44 -17.39 29.15
CA PHE A 36 10.57 -16.53 29.95
C PHE A 36 9.40 -15.91 29.17
N LYS A 37 9.37 -16.07 27.86
CA LYS A 37 8.26 -15.55 27.02
C LYS A 37 6.95 -16.28 27.29
N THR A 38 7.02 -17.58 27.65
CA THR A 38 5.84 -18.43 27.95
C THR A 38 5.33 -18.21 29.39
N THR A 39 6.22 -17.94 30.33
CA THR A 39 5.86 -17.63 31.71
C THR A 39 5.24 -16.23 31.86
N ARG A 40 5.62 -15.28 31.02
CA ARG A 40 5.04 -13.92 30.99
C ARG A 40 3.56 -13.93 30.54
N SER A 41 3.18 -14.83 29.64
CA SER A 41 1.79 -15.06 29.23
C SER A 41 0.96 -15.62 30.36
N ALA A 42 1.48 -16.62 31.10
CA ALA A 42 0.78 -17.25 32.20
C ALA A 42 0.62 -16.32 33.42
N ILE A 43 1.57 -15.42 33.68
CA ILE A 43 1.48 -14.42 34.75
C ILE A 43 0.44 -13.34 34.43
N ASN A 44 0.38 -12.88 33.16
CA ASN A 44 -0.65 -11.95 32.75
C ASN A 44 -2.07 -12.54 32.81
N ASP A 45 -2.24 -13.80 32.48
CA ASP A 45 -3.51 -14.50 32.63
C ASP A 45 -3.87 -14.71 34.12
N GLY A 46 -2.88 -15.01 34.97
CA GLY A 46 -3.05 -15.14 36.43
C GLY A 46 -3.49 -13.84 37.11
N ILE A 47 -2.98 -12.69 36.70
CA ILE A 47 -3.35 -11.37 37.23
C ILE A 47 -4.80 -11.02 36.87
N ILE A 48 -5.27 -11.41 35.70
CA ILE A 48 -6.66 -11.19 35.27
C ILE A 48 -7.64 -12.03 36.11
N TYR A 49 -7.28 -13.27 36.49
CA TYR A 49 -8.11 -14.14 37.33
C TYR A 49 -8.13 -13.74 38.83
N THR A 50 -7.05 -13.17 39.35
CA THR A 50 -7.00 -12.74 40.75
C THR A 50 -7.78 -11.46 41.02
N THR A 51 -8.00 -10.60 40.04
CA THR A 51 -8.82 -9.39 40.20
C THR A 51 -10.32 -9.66 40.34
N VAL A 52 -10.78 -10.87 39.96
CA VAL A 52 -12.20 -11.25 40.06
C VAL A 52 -12.54 -11.81 41.48
N VAL A 53 -11.56 -12.29 42.24
CA VAL A 53 -11.80 -13.04 43.48
C VAL A 53 -11.59 -12.22 44.77
N LEU A 54 -10.87 -11.10 44.72
CA LEU A 54 -10.56 -10.32 45.95
C LEU A 54 -11.38 -9.01 46.01
N LYS A 55 -12.68 -9.11 46.22
CA LYS A 55 -13.49 -8.03 46.81
C LYS A 55 -13.24 -7.98 48.32
N SER A 56 -12.21 -7.26 48.76
CA SER A 56 -12.01 -6.87 50.17
C SER A 56 -11.22 -5.54 50.23
N PRO A 57 -11.40 -4.71 51.25
CA PRO A 57 -11.41 -3.27 51.19
C PRO A 57 -9.99 -2.67 51.28
N PHE A 58 -9.38 -2.46 50.14
CA PHE A 58 -8.21 -1.62 50.03
C PHE A 58 -8.52 -0.48 49.03
N ASN A 59 -9.24 0.53 49.51
CA ASN A 59 -9.60 1.70 48.75
C ASN A 59 -8.41 2.59 48.30
N PHE A 60 -7.18 2.20 48.62
CA PHE A 60 -5.99 2.96 48.26
C PHE A 60 -5.26 2.42 47.04
N ILE A 61 -5.57 1.17 46.62
CA ILE A 61 -4.99 0.57 45.40
C ILE A 61 -5.93 0.73 44.22
N SER A 62 -7.22 0.99 44.45
CA SER A 62 -8.22 1.09 43.38
C SER A 62 -8.00 2.26 42.42
N ASP A 63 -7.53 3.40 42.91
CA ASP A 63 -7.37 4.60 42.11
C ASP A 63 -6.12 4.56 41.20
N THR A 64 -5.07 3.85 41.64
CA THR A 64 -3.86 3.68 40.81
C THR A 64 -4.03 2.56 39.77
N VAL A 65 -4.72 1.48 40.13
CA VAL A 65 -4.99 0.35 39.23
C VAL A 65 -6.08 0.72 38.21
N SER A 66 -7.06 1.52 38.59
CA SER A 66 -8.08 2.01 37.64
C SER A 66 -7.48 2.97 36.58
N SER A 67 -6.53 3.80 36.98
CA SER A 67 -5.83 4.69 36.04
C SER A 67 -4.94 3.92 35.07
N PHE A 68 -4.25 2.87 35.53
CA PHE A 68 -3.45 1.99 34.68
C PHE A 68 -4.33 1.11 33.78
N ASN A 69 -5.42 0.56 34.30
CA ASN A 69 -6.34 -0.24 33.48
C ASN A 69 -7.06 0.58 32.42
N ASN A 70 -7.44 1.80 32.73
CA ASN A 70 -8.08 2.70 31.75
C ASN A 70 -7.13 3.09 30.62
N PHE A 71 -5.82 3.27 30.88
CA PHE A 71 -4.85 3.59 29.85
C PHE A 71 -4.66 2.44 28.83
N PHE A 72 -4.61 1.18 29.29
CA PHE A 72 -4.46 0.02 28.40
C PHE A 72 -5.79 -0.45 27.76
N VAL A 73 -6.91 -0.20 28.44
CA VAL A 73 -8.26 -0.51 27.92
C VAL A 73 -8.62 0.47 26.79
N ASP A 74 -8.33 1.76 26.94
CA ASP A 74 -8.61 2.76 25.92
C ASP A 74 -7.83 2.50 24.62
N GLU A 75 -6.55 2.14 24.71
CA GLU A 75 -5.74 1.85 23.55
C GLU A 75 -6.23 0.59 22.78
N LYS A 76 -6.61 -0.46 23.50
CA LYS A 76 -7.20 -1.67 22.89
C LYS A 76 -8.59 -1.41 22.30
N ILE A 77 -9.40 -0.58 22.94
CA ILE A 77 -10.74 -0.23 22.46
C ILE A 77 -10.61 0.65 21.19
N ILE A 78 -9.71 1.62 21.18
CA ILE A 78 -9.43 2.47 20.03
C ILE A 78 -8.94 1.63 18.86
N ALA A 79 -7.99 0.71 19.08
CA ALA A 79 -7.48 -0.18 18.04
C ALA A 79 -8.56 -1.13 17.51
N LYS A 80 -9.42 -1.67 18.39
CA LYS A 80 -10.54 -2.54 18.00
C LYS A 80 -11.61 -1.78 17.19
N ASN A 81 -11.96 -0.58 17.63
CA ASN A 81 -12.92 0.27 16.91
C ASN A 81 -12.38 0.65 15.54
N LYS A 82 -11.10 1.03 15.43
CA LYS A 82 -10.46 1.32 14.15
C LYS A 82 -10.42 0.10 13.22
N LEU A 83 -10.22 -1.11 13.77
CA LEU A 83 -10.27 -2.34 13.01
C LEU A 83 -11.68 -2.61 12.48
N LEU A 84 -12.72 -2.44 13.31
CA LEU A 84 -14.13 -2.57 12.90
C LEU A 84 -14.51 -1.53 11.83
N ASP A 85 -14.05 -0.29 11.97
CA ASP A 85 -14.28 0.76 10.99
C ASP A 85 -13.64 0.41 9.63
N LEU A 86 -12.41 -0.09 9.66
CA LEU A 86 -11.71 -0.54 8.45
C LEU A 86 -12.40 -1.77 7.81
N GLU A 87 -12.88 -2.72 8.61
CA GLU A 87 -13.64 -3.87 8.10
C GLU A 87 -14.97 -3.43 7.46
N ASN A 88 -15.65 -2.47 8.07
CA ASN A 88 -16.87 -1.88 7.51
C ASN A 88 -16.58 -1.12 6.21
N GLU A 89 -15.50 -0.35 6.15
CA GLU A 89 -15.07 0.37 4.96
C GLU A 89 -14.71 -0.60 3.83
N VAL A 90 -13.95 -1.65 4.13
CA VAL A 90 -13.62 -2.70 3.15
C VAL A 90 -14.89 -3.39 2.63
N THR A 91 -15.84 -3.67 3.51
CA THR A 91 -17.11 -4.28 3.12
C THR A 91 -17.94 -3.35 2.25
N LYS A 92 -18.02 -2.06 2.61
CA LYS A 92 -18.68 -1.02 1.81
C LYS A 92 -18.05 -0.91 0.41
N LEU A 93 -16.74 -0.81 0.34
CA LEU A 93 -16.01 -0.72 -0.93
C LEU A 93 -16.18 -1.97 -1.79
N LYS A 94 -16.23 -3.16 -1.18
CA LYS A 94 -16.53 -4.42 -1.90
C LYS A 94 -17.94 -4.39 -2.51
N ASN A 95 -18.93 -3.96 -1.74
CA ASN A 95 -20.33 -3.89 -2.22
C ASN A 95 -20.47 -2.82 -3.33
N GLU A 96 -19.83 -1.67 -3.18
CA GLU A 96 -19.80 -0.63 -4.21
C GLU A 96 -19.15 -1.15 -5.48
N LYS A 97 -18.00 -1.85 -5.38
CA LYS A 97 -17.35 -2.49 -6.50
C LYS A 97 -18.27 -3.49 -7.22
N ILE A 98 -18.99 -4.34 -6.48
CA ILE A 98 -19.93 -5.31 -7.06
C ILE A 98 -21.04 -4.57 -7.80
N THR A 99 -21.60 -3.52 -7.20
CA THR A 99 -22.66 -2.71 -7.83
C THR A 99 -22.18 -2.07 -9.13
N LEU A 100 -20.99 -1.46 -9.11
CA LEU A 100 -20.38 -0.86 -10.32
C LEU A 100 -20.11 -1.90 -11.41
N LEU A 101 -19.63 -3.10 -11.04
CA LEU A 101 -19.43 -4.19 -12.00
C LEU A 101 -20.74 -4.65 -12.64
N LEU A 102 -21.82 -4.75 -11.88
CA LEU A 102 -23.15 -5.08 -12.40
C LEU A 102 -23.68 -3.99 -13.34
N GLN A 103 -23.52 -2.72 -12.97
CA GLN A 103 -23.89 -1.59 -13.82
C GLN A 103 -23.10 -1.59 -15.13
N LEU A 104 -21.78 -1.84 -15.05
CA LEU A 104 -20.90 -1.93 -16.21
C LEU A 104 -21.30 -3.09 -17.12
N GLU A 105 -21.62 -4.26 -16.56
CA GLU A 105 -22.12 -5.41 -17.32
C GLU A 105 -23.44 -5.11 -18.02
N ASN A 106 -24.36 -4.43 -17.35
CA ASN A 106 -25.63 -4.01 -17.95
C ASN A 106 -25.43 -3.01 -19.09
N LEU A 107 -24.53 -2.02 -18.90
CA LEU A 107 -24.19 -1.07 -19.95
C LEU A 107 -23.57 -1.77 -21.17
N LYS A 108 -22.65 -2.72 -20.94
CA LYS A 108 -22.05 -3.53 -22.03
C LYS A 108 -23.08 -4.33 -22.80
N LYS A 109 -24.05 -4.92 -22.13
CA LYS A 109 -25.17 -5.61 -22.79
C LYS A 109 -26.01 -4.69 -23.68
N ILE A 110 -26.17 -3.42 -23.28
CA ILE A 110 -26.92 -2.42 -24.05
C ILE A 110 -26.09 -1.90 -25.24
N THR A 111 -24.79 -1.71 -25.06
CA THR A 111 -23.89 -1.18 -26.09
C THR A 111 -23.39 -2.24 -27.07
N GLY A 112 -23.58 -3.53 -26.75
CA GLY A 112 -23.04 -4.63 -27.55
C GLY A 112 -21.52 -4.77 -27.50
N GLU A 113 -20.86 -4.09 -26.55
CA GLU A 113 -19.41 -4.18 -26.38
C GLU A 113 -19.01 -5.54 -25.76
N GLU A 114 -18.14 -6.25 -26.48
CA GLU A 114 -17.55 -7.50 -25.96
C GLU A 114 -16.60 -7.24 -24.78
N ASN A 115 -16.54 -8.20 -23.86
CA ASN A 115 -15.57 -8.17 -22.77
C ASN A 115 -14.15 -8.40 -23.30
N TYR A 116 -13.40 -7.33 -23.53
CA TYR A 116 -11.97 -7.44 -23.81
C TYR A 116 -11.24 -7.95 -22.57
N LYS A 117 -11.10 -9.26 -22.49
CA LYS A 117 -10.26 -9.90 -21.48
C LYS A 117 -8.83 -9.90 -22.03
N PHE A 118 -8.03 -8.94 -21.64
CA PHE A 118 -6.63 -8.88 -22.06
C PHE A 118 -5.87 -10.09 -21.49
N GLU A 119 -5.22 -10.82 -22.37
CA GLU A 119 -4.27 -11.85 -21.97
C GLU A 119 -3.01 -11.16 -21.42
N THR A 120 -2.47 -11.68 -20.31
CA THR A 120 -1.33 -11.06 -19.64
C THR A 120 -0.18 -12.04 -19.48
N ILE A 121 1.05 -11.55 -19.62
CA ILE A 121 2.28 -12.33 -19.46
C ILE A 121 3.12 -11.72 -18.35
N LYS A 122 3.36 -12.47 -17.26
CA LYS A 122 4.29 -12.06 -16.22
C LYS A 122 5.73 -12.19 -16.71
N THR A 123 6.54 -11.19 -16.45
CA THR A 123 7.94 -11.11 -16.90
C THR A 123 8.87 -10.60 -15.82
N LYS A 124 10.14 -10.98 -15.88
CA LYS A 124 11.20 -10.45 -15.04
C LYS A 124 12.03 -9.44 -15.83
N VAL A 125 12.41 -8.34 -15.21
CA VAL A 125 13.34 -7.37 -15.78
C VAL A 125 14.76 -7.95 -15.69
N LEU A 126 15.46 -8.00 -16.82
CA LEU A 126 16.84 -8.44 -16.93
C LEU A 126 17.83 -7.29 -16.79
N SER A 127 17.45 -6.14 -17.32
CA SER A 127 18.29 -4.93 -17.30
C SER A 127 17.43 -3.68 -17.38
N TYR A 128 17.85 -2.66 -16.69
CA TYR A 128 17.31 -1.31 -16.75
C TYR A 128 18.42 -0.36 -17.23
N LYS A 129 18.15 0.42 -18.25
CA LYS A 129 19.04 1.48 -18.71
C LYS A 129 18.36 2.81 -18.44
N SER A 130 18.95 3.60 -17.54
CA SER A 130 18.53 4.97 -17.29
C SER A 130 19.64 5.90 -17.71
N ASN A 131 19.40 6.69 -18.72
CA ASN A 131 20.16 7.88 -18.98
C ASN A 131 19.17 9.04 -19.25
N ILE A 132 19.64 10.28 -19.23
CA ILE A 132 18.82 11.50 -19.31
C ILE A 132 17.90 11.50 -20.53
N LEU A 133 18.27 10.82 -21.61
CA LEU A 133 17.54 10.86 -22.88
C LEU A 133 16.84 9.54 -23.25
N SER A 134 17.14 8.43 -22.55
CA SER A 134 16.67 7.13 -22.99
C SER A 134 16.50 6.19 -21.82
N GLU A 135 15.27 6.02 -21.37
CA GLU A 135 14.91 5.03 -20.38
C GLU A 135 14.30 3.80 -21.02
N SER A 136 14.94 2.67 -20.84
CA SER A 136 14.53 1.40 -21.44
C SER A 136 14.82 0.22 -20.54
N ILE A 137 14.07 -0.86 -20.76
CA ILE A 137 14.23 -2.11 -20.03
C ILE A 137 14.41 -3.27 -21.00
N ILE A 138 15.07 -4.31 -20.52
CA ILE A 138 15.13 -5.62 -21.16
C ILE A 138 14.40 -6.60 -20.27
N ILE A 139 13.50 -7.39 -20.83
CA ILE A 139 12.70 -8.38 -20.12
C ILE A 139 12.94 -9.79 -20.65
N ASN A 140 12.70 -10.81 -19.81
CA ASN A 140 12.97 -12.22 -20.11
C ASN A 140 11.85 -12.94 -20.87
N LYS A 141 11.03 -12.21 -21.60
CA LYS A 141 9.96 -12.73 -22.44
C LYS A 141 10.08 -12.16 -23.83
N GLY A 142 9.87 -12.99 -24.83
CA GLY A 142 9.98 -12.63 -26.25
C GLY A 142 8.90 -13.28 -27.10
N SER A 143 9.12 -13.37 -28.40
CA SER A 143 8.15 -13.86 -29.38
C SER A 143 7.64 -15.27 -29.09
N ARG A 144 8.51 -16.19 -28.61
CA ARG A 144 8.09 -17.53 -28.20
C ARG A 144 7.08 -17.57 -27.06
N HIS A 145 6.95 -16.48 -26.31
CA HIS A 145 6.00 -16.34 -25.22
C HIS A 145 4.75 -15.55 -25.63
N GLY A 146 4.61 -15.20 -26.91
CA GLY A 146 3.50 -14.44 -27.44
C GLY A 146 3.60 -12.93 -27.21
N VAL A 147 4.81 -12.39 -26.91
CA VAL A 147 5.05 -10.96 -26.80
C VAL A 147 5.14 -10.36 -28.22
N SER A 148 4.52 -9.21 -28.40
CA SER A 148 4.52 -8.43 -29.64
C SER A 148 5.01 -7.01 -29.41
N SER A 149 5.55 -6.39 -30.46
CA SER A 149 5.87 -4.95 -30.41
C SER A 149 4.57 -4.15 -30.27
N GLY A 150 4.59 -3.12 -29.43
CA GLY A 150 3.44 -2.31 -29.07
C GLY A 150 2.75 -2.77 -27.76
N ASP A 151 2.96 -3.99 -27.30
CA ASP A 151 2.32 -4.49 -26.10
C ASP A 151 2.66 -3.59 -24.88
N PRO A 152 1.67 -3.14 -24.11
CA PRO A 152 1.90 -2.36 -22.90
C PRO A 152 2.58 -3.17 -21.81
N ILE A 153 3.43 -2.50 -21.05
CA ILE A 153 4.08 -3.03 -19.86
C ILE A 153 3.48 -2.33 -18.65
N ILE A 154 2.94 -3.11 -17.70
CA ILE A 154 2.30 -2.60 -16.50
C ILE A 154 2.91 -3.20 -15.23
N LYS A 155 2.78 -2.49 -14.12
CA LYS A 155 2.96 -3.00 -12.76
C LYS A 155 1.83 -2.49 -11.86
N ASN A 156 1.17 -3.39 -11.14
CA ASN A 156 0.05 -3.06 -10.25
C ASN A 156 -1.04 -2.21 -10.96
N ASN A 157 -1.40 -2.57 -12.18
CA ASN A 157 -2.34 -1.84 -13.04
C ASN A 157 -1.90 -0.42 -13.45
N MET A 158 -0.64 -0.05 -13.24
CA MET A 158 -0.08 1.22 -13.67
C MET A 158 0.81 1.01 -14.89
N LEU A 159 0.71 1.90 -15.87
CA LEU A 159 1.52 1.86 -17.06
C LEU A 159 2.98 2.20 -16.74
N VAL A 160 3.88 1.33 -17.14
CA VAL A 160 5.34 1.51 -17.02
C VAL A 160 5.97 1.89 -18.35
N GLY A 161 5.48 1.29 -19.44
CA GLY A 161 6.04 1.49 -20.76
C GLY A 161 5.34 0.65 -21.82
N LYS A 162 6.01 0.46 -22.96
CA LYS A 162 5.57 -0.44 -24.04
C LYS A 162 6.75 -1.20 -24.64
N ILE A 163 6.48 -2.35 -25.21
CA ILE A 163 7.45 -3.15 -25.97
C ILE A 163 7.75 -2.44 -27.30
N THR A 164 9.04 -2.31 -27.62
CA THR A 164 9.49 -1.77 -28.91
C THR A 164 10.03 -2.86 -29.81
N ASP A 165 10.94 -3.69 -29.29
CA ASP A 165 11.62 -4.72 -30.08
C ASP A 165 11.50 -6.07 -29.39
N VAL A 166 11.28 -7.10 -30.20
CA VAL A 166 11.00 -8.45 -29.71
C VAL A 166 11.99 -9.43 -30.32
N ASN A 167 12.79 -10.04 -29.47
CA ASN A 167 13.63 -11.18 -29.79
C ASN A 167 12.91 -12.51 -29.49
N PHE A 168 13.53 -13.63 -29.77
CA PHE A 168 12.93 -14.95 -29.50
C PHE A 168 12.67 -15.19 -28.00
N ASN A 169 13.63 -14.89 -27.12
CA ASN A 169 13.55 -15.15 -25.68
C ASN A 169 13.39 -13.89 -24.81
N SER A 170 13.67 -12.71 -25.33
CA SER A 170 13.69 -11.44 -24.61
C SER A 170 13.04 -10.34 -25.44
N SER A 171 12.72 -9.23 -24.81
CA SER A 171 12.20 -8.06 -25.51
C SER A 171 12.76 -6.79 -24.91
N TYR A 172 12.78 -5.74 -25.69
CA TYR A 172 13.10 -4.38 -25.28
C TYR A 172 11.80 -3.59 -25.06
N GLY A 173 11.76 -2.84 -23.98
CA GLY A 173 10.66 -1.94 -23.66
C GLY A 173 11.16 -0.53 -23.42
N VAL A 174 10.40 0.45 -23.85
CA VAL A 174 10.64 1.88 -23.62
C VAL A 174 9.68 2.35 -22.53
N LEU A 175 10.22 3.06 -21.52
CA LEU A 175 9.42 3.59 -20.42
C LEU A 175 8.60 4.80 -20.86
N ILE A 176 7.52 5.08 -20.13
CA ILE A 176 6.66 6.25 -20.42
C ILE A 176 7.36 7.58 -20.19
N THR A 177 8.43 7.60 -19.39
CA THR A 177 9.27 8.77 -19.12
C THR A 177 10.32 9.02 -20.18
N ASN A 178 10.57 8.07 -21.07
CA ASN A 178 11.49 8.23 -22.20
C ASN A 178 11.03 9.36 -23.12
N ILE A 179 11.96 10.21 -23.57
CA ILE A 179 11.67 11.37 -24.44
C ILE A 179 10.97 11.02 -25.76
N ASN A 180 11.17 9.79 -26.23
CA ASN A 180 10.51 9.29 -27.46
C ASN A 180 9.17 8.59 -27.15
N SER A 181 8.79 8.47 -25.89
CA SER A 181 7.50 7.89 -25.53
C SER A 181 6.37 8.83 -25.87
N ARG A 182 5.35 8.29 -26.52
CA ARG A 182 4.08 8.95 -26.86
C ARG A 182 2.96 8.03 -26.48
N VAL A 183 2.16 8.44 -25.49
CA VAL A 183 1.04 7.63 -24.98
C VAL A 183 -0.23 8.48 -25.03
N PRO A 184 -1.26 8.05 -25.79
CA PRO A 184 -2.55 8.72 -25.77
C PRO A 184 -3.21 8.52 -24.40
N VAL A 185 -3.68 9.62 -23.81
CA VAL A 185 -4.23 9.63 -22.45
C VAL A 185 -5.50 10.46 -22.37
N ARG A 186 -6.27 10.16 -21.30
CA ARG A 186 -7.47 10.87 -20.89
C ARG A 186 -7.30 11.35 -19.45
N ILE A 187 -7.65 12.60 -19.19
CA ILE A 187 -7.37 13.30 -17.94
C ILE A 187 -8.67 13.67 -17.21
N GLY A 188 -8.73 13.32 -15.92
CA GLY A 188 -9.76 13.73 -14.98
C GLY A 188 -11.17 13.29 -15.36
N GLN A 189 -12.15 13.78 -14.59
CA GLN A 189 -13.57 13.43 -14.80
C GLN A 189 -14.14 14.01 -16.11
N LYS A 190 -13.58 15.12 -16.61
CA LYS A 190 -14.02 15.74 -17.86
C LYS A 190 -13.46 15.03 -19.10
N ASN A 191 -12.64 14.00 -18.92
CA ASN A 191 -12.09 13.17 -20.00
C ASN A 191 -11.34 13.95 -21.10
N TYR A 192 -10.53 14.93 -20.71
CA TYR A 192 -9.70 15.66 -21.67
C TYR A 192 -8.68 14.73 -22.33
N ASN A 193 -8.68 14.66 -23.64
CA ASN A 193 -7.68 13.90 -24.38
C ASN A 193 -6.37 14.70 -24.49
N ALA A 194 -5.26 13.99 -24.35
CA ALA A 194 -3.91 14.52 -24.50
C ALA A 194 -2.94 13.41 -24.93
N ILE A 195 -1.72 13.80 -25.25
CA ILE A 195 -0.60 12.86 -25.45
C ILE A 195 0.39 13.05 -24.30
N ALA A 196 0.64 12.01 -23.55
CA ALA A 196 1.71 11.98 -22.54
C ALA A 196 3.05 11.75 -23.24
N VAL A 197 4.00 12.67 -23.03
CA VAL A 197 5.31 12.71 -23.68
C VAL A 197 6.40 12.81 -22.64
N GLY A 198 7.42 11.96 -22.70
CA GLY A 198 8.55 12.02 -21.77
C GLY A 198 9.20 13.41 -21.75
N ASN A 199 9.60 13.85 -20.56
CA ASN A 199 10.18 15.18 -20.37
C ASN A 199 11.71 15.13 -20.49
N PRO A 200 12.33 15.79 -21.46
CA PRO A 200 13.78 15.77 -21.66
C PRO A 200 14.56 16.46 -20.52
N SER A 201 13.89 17.34 -19.77
CA SER A 201 14.53 18.10 -18.69
C SER A 201 14.42 17.42 -17.33
N ASN A 202 13.48 16.48 -17.17
CA ASN A 202 13.24 15.79 -15.90
C ASN A 202 12.62 14.39 -16.13
N ALA A 203 13.42 13.36 -15.94
CA ALA A 203 13.02 11.97 -16.14
C ALA A 203 11.87 11.50 -15.21
N ASN A 204 11.58 12.22 -14.14
CA ASN A 204 10.52 11.88 -13.20
C ASN A 204 9.17 12.55 -13.53
N THR A 205 9.09 13.28 -14.62
CA THR A 205 7.90 14.00 -15.05
C THR A 205 7.58 13.70 -16.52
N ILE A 206 6.33 13.85 -16.89
CA ILE A 206 5.83 13.63 -18.24
C ILE A 206 5.08 14.89 -18.67
N ASN A 207 5.36 15.38 -19.86
CA ASN A 207 4.65 16.51 -20.44
C ASN A 207 3.31 16.05 -21.01
N LEU A 208 2.38 16.99 -21.13
CA LEU A 208 1.08 16.80 -21.75
C LEU A 208 1.00 17.67 -23.00
N ASP A 209 0.98 17.01 -24.15
CA ASP A 209 0.82 17.68 -25.44
C ASP A 209 -0.61 17.50 -25.96
N PHE A 210 -1.03 18.38 -26.86
CA PHE A 210 -2.34 18.34 -27.53
C PHE A 210 -3.54 18.46 -26.59
N LEU A 211 -3.40 19.17 -25.47
CA LEU A 211 -4.55 19.55 -24.66
C LEU A 211 -5.50 20.46 -25.49
N PRO A 212 -6.82 20.41 -25.24
CA PRO A 212 -7.77 21.34 -25.84
C PRO A 212 -7.39 22.81 -25.56
N LYS A 213 -7.83 23.75 -26.38
CA LYS A 213 -7.54 25.19 -26.19
C LYS A 213 -8.09 25.70 -24.84
N GLU A 214 -9.27 25.21 -24.47
CA GLU A 214 -9.90 25.50 -23.18
C GLU A 214 -9.91 24.21 -22.35
N TYR A 215 -9.15 24.20 -21.27
CA TYR A 215 -9.13 23.11 -20.32
C TYR A 215 -9.08 23.65 -18.89
N SER A 216 -9.63 22.85 -17.97
CA SER A 216 -9.57 23.10 -16.54
C SER A 216 -9.17 21.78 -15.89
N LEU A 217 -7.88 21.65 -15.59
CA LEU A 217 -7.31 20.51 -14.86
C LEU A 217 -7.24 20.84 -13.39
N ASN A 218 -7.55 19.86 -12.55
CA ASN A 218 -7.30 19.96 -11.13
C ASN A 218 -5.98 19.25 -10.78
N GLU A 219 -5.31 19.74 -9.76
CA GLU A 219 -4.21 18.99 -9.17
C GLU A 219 -4.76 17.68 -8.61
N ASP A 220 -3.98 16.60 -8.73
CA ASP A 220 -4.38 15.24 -8.39
C ASP A 220 -5.40 14.55 -9.31
N ASP A 221 -5.84 15.18 -10.40
CA ASP A 221 -6.62 14.48 -11.42
C ASP A 221 -5.86 13.24 -11.91
N TYR A 222 -6.54 12.11 -11.94
CA TYR A 222 -5.96 10.87 -12.47
C TYR A 222 -5.93 10.88 -13.99
N VAL A 223 -4.88 10.27 -14.54
CA VAL A 223 -4.64 10.14 -15.97
C VAL A 223 -4.60 8.68 -16.36
N TYR A 224 -5.40 8.31 -17.36
CA TYR A 224 -5.52 6.96 -17.86
C TYR A 224 -5.18 6.91 -19.35
N THR A 225 -4.73 5.74 -19.83
CA THR A 225 -4.59 5.51 -21.26
C THR A 225 -5.92 5.59 -21.97
N THR A 226 -5.91 5.97 -23.25
CA THR A 226 -7.09 5.90 -24.10
C THR A 226 -6.76 5.15 -25.38
N SER A 227 -7.73 4.35 -25.87
CA SER A 227 -7.58 3.57 -27.09
C SER A 227 -7.86 4.47 -28.31
N ILE A 228 -6.84 5.20 -28.75
CA ILE A 228 -6.86 5.89 -30.04
C ILE A 228 -6.11 5.00 -31.04
N ASP A 229 -6.75 4.66 -32.14
CA ASP A 229 -6.19 3.82 -33.22
C ASP A 229 -5.65 2.44 -32.75
N ASN A 230 -6.21 1.89 -31.68
CA ASN A 230 -5.78 0.63 -31.05
C ASN A 230 -4.29 0.59 -30.67
N ILE A 231 -3.67 1.74 -30.42
CA ILE A 231 -2.25 1.84 -30.03
C ILE A 231 -2.04 1.39 -28.58
N MET A 232 -3.04 1.59 -27.72
CA MET A 232 -2.96 1.30 -26.29
C MET A 232 -4.33 0.88 -25.78
N PRO A 233 -4.44 -0.08 -24.84
CA PRO A 233 -5.71 -0.41 -24.18
C PRO A 233 -6.23 0.79 -23.40
N ASP A 234 -7.54 0.96 -23.37
CA ASP A 234 -8.19 2.01 -22.59
C ASP A 234 -8.14 1.71 -21.07
N GLY A 235 -8.01 2.73 -20.25
CA GLY A 235 -8.21 2.66 -18.80
C GLY A 235 -7.02 2.17 -17.96
N ILE A 236 -5.81 2.07 -18.51
CA ILE A 236 -4.62 1.79 -17.69
C ILE A 236 -4.18 3.09 -17.00
N LEU A 237 -4.03 3.07 -15.67
CA LEU A 237 -3.57 4.23 -14.91
C LEU A 237 -2.14 4.62 -15.31
N VAL A 238 -1.92 5.88 -15.63
CA VAL A 238 -0.60 6.42 -16.01
C VAL A 238 0.02 7.24 -14.87
N GLY A 239 -0.78 8.08 -14.23
CA GLY A 239 -0.30 8.93 -13.14
C GLY A 239 -1.32 9.95 -12.69
N GLN A 240 -0.83 11.01 -12.07
CA GLN A 240 -1.64 12.14 -11.59
C GLN A 240 -1.10 13.46 -12.10
N ILE A 241 -2.01 14.42 -12.30
CA ILE A 241 -1.67 15.80 -12.64
C ILE A 241 -1.06 16.48 -11.40
N LYS A 242 0.05 17.16 -11.62
CA LYS A 242 0.70 18.02 -10.63
C LYS A 242 1.06 19.35 -11.27
N LYS A 243 1.28 20.36 -10.44
CA LYS A 243 1.77 21.66 -10.84
C LYS A 243 3.23 21.84 -10.46
N ASP A 244 3.98 22.50 -11.28
CA ASP A 244 5.33 22.95 -10.96
C ASP A 244 5.32 24.33 -10.22
N LYS A 245 6.50 24.82 -9.88
CA LYS A 245 6.65 26.13 -9.22
C LYS A 245 6.19 27.33 -10.08
N GLN A 246 5.94 27.11 -11.37
CA GLN A 246 5.49 28.09 -12.35
C GLN A 246 4.02 27.90 -12.74
N ASP A 247 3.25 27.14 -11.92
CA ASP A 247 1.84 26.79 -12.17
C ASP A 247 1.59 26.00 -13.47
N LYS A 248 2.63 25.43 -14.10
CA LYS A 248 2.49 24.59 -15.27
C LYS A 248 2.15 23.17 -14.87
N PHE A 249 1.12 22.62 -15.53
CA PHE A 249 0.72 21.22 -15.31
C PHE A 249 1.70 20.25 -15.94
N TYR A 250 1.99 19.18 -15.22
CA TYR A 250 2.72 18.02 -15.69
C TYR A 250 2.09 16.74 -15.16
N LEU A 251 2.35 15.63 -15.79
CA LEU A 251 1.94 14.31 -15.32
C LEU A 251 3.07 13.70 -14.50
N LYS A 252 2.77 13.36 -13.25
CA LYS A 252 3.66 12.61 -12.36
C LYS A 252 3.29 11.13 -12.42
N PRO A 253 4.18 10.23 -12.87
CA PRO A 253 3.96 8.80 -12.79
C PRO A 253 3.75 8.36 -11.35
N MET A 254 2.84 7.44 -11.10
CA MET A 254 2.61 6.88 -9.76
C MET A 254 3.52 5.72 -9.42
N TYR A 255 4.39 5.33 -10.34
CA TYR A 255 5.27 4.20 -10.22
C TYR A 255 6.73 4.63 -10.00
N ASP A 256 7.42 3.96 -9.06
CA ASP A 256 8.87 4.13 -8.86
C ASP A 256 9.64 3.20 -9.82
N PHE A 257 10.28 3.79 -10.84
CA PHE A 257 11.05 3.07 -11.86
C PHE A 257 12.33 2.42 -11.32
N ASN A 258 12.76 2.74 -10.09
CA ASN A 258 13.94 2.12 -9.48
C ASN A 258 13.67 0.74 -8.87
N GLN A 259 12.39 0.33 -8.77
CA GLN A 259 11.97 -0.94 -8.16
C GLN A 259 11.23 -1.86 -9.14
N MET A 260 11.88 -2.16 -10.28
CA MET A 260 11.27 -2.93 -11.37
C MET A 260 11.85 -4.35 -11.49
N ASP A 261 11.54 -5.25 -10.56
CA ASP A 261 11.97 -6.65 -10.67
C ASP A 261 11.04 -7.49 -11.56
N TYR A 262 9.72 -7.37 -11.33
CA TYR A 262 8.69 -8.12 -12.05
C TYR A 262 7.64 -7.17 -12.60
N LEU A 263 7.27 -7.41 -13.86
CA LEU A 263 6.30 -6.63 -14.61
C LEU A 263 5.27 -7.57 -15.26
N THR A 264 4.23 -6.99 -15.80
CA THR A 264 3.21 -7.70 -16.56
C THR A 264 3.08 -7.06 -17.94
N ILE A 265 3.11 -7.85 -18.98
CA ILE A 265 2.83 -7.43 -20.36
C ILE A 265 1.35 -7.68 -20.61
N VAL A 266 0.66 -6.71 -21.18
CA VAL A 266 -0.73 -6.83 -21.63
C VAL A 266 -0.71 -7.09 -23.11
N LYS A 267 -1.25 -8.23 -23.57
CA LYS A 267 -1.29 -8.52 -25.01
C LYS A 267 -2.37 -7.69 -25.66
N MET A 268 -1.95 -6.96 -26.68
CA MET A 268 -2.89 -6.32 -27.61
C MET A 268 -3.42 -7.40 -28.54
N GLY A 269 -4.71 -7.75 -28.41
CA GLY A 269 -5.37 -8.67 -29.35
C GLY A 269 -5.21 -8.11 -30.77
N LYS A 270 -4.59 -8.88 -31.63
CA LYS A 270 -4.53 -8.55 -33.06
C LYS A 270 -5.82 -8.98 -33.72
#